data_bbeee423a612601d2eb75ae888d6c04a
#
_entry.id   bbeee423a612601d2eb75ae888d6c04a
#
_cell.length_a   1.000
_cell.length_b   1.000
_cell.length_c   1.000
_cell.angle_alpha   90.00
_cell.angle_beta   90.00
_cell.angle_gamma   90.00
#
_symmetry.space_group_name_H-M   'P 1'
#
loop_
_entity.id
_entity.type
_entity.pdbx_description
1 polymer ?
#
loop_
_entity_poly.entity_id
_entity_poly.type
_entity_poly.pdbx_seq_one_letter_code
_entity_poly.pdbx_strand_id
1 'polypeptide(L)'
;MNRELHISKKLSESAKALRAGVFLDEQGFSVEFDEIDDTCLHLELSEGGEVIAYCRAYEDAETADLWHIGRVVVSKDHRGEHLGSYIMQMMELHLQSLGAKSLTVSAQCRVEEFYASLGYRGQGEIYMDEFCPHIRMDKTLQPI
;
A
#
# COMPACT_ATOMS: atom_id res chain seq x y z
N MET A 1 4.12 -17.09 16.79
CA MET A 1 5.10 -15.99 16.75
C MET A 1 4.40 -14.66 16.91
N ASN A 2 5.03 -13.75 17.61
CA ASN A 2 4.48 -12.41 17.79
C ASN A 2 4.58 -11.60 16.49
N ARG A 3 3.51 -10.90 16.19
CA ARG A 3 3.48 -9.96 15.08
C ARG A 3 3.52 -8.55 15.62
N GLU A 4 4.26 -7.68 14.95
CA GLU A 4 4.40 -6.28 15.33
C GLU A 4 4.07 -5.38 14.15
N LEU A 5 3.28 -4.33 14.41
CA LEU A 5 2.92 -3.34 13.42
C LEU A 5 3.71 -2.06 13.70
N HIS A 6 4.37 -1.55 12.68
CA HIS A 6 5.18 -0.34 12.77
C HIS A 6 4.82 0.61 11.65
N ILE A 7 4.52 1.86 12.00
CA ILE A 7 4.29 2.91 10.99
C ILE A 7 5.29 4.02 11.29
N SER A 8 6.19 4.29 10.35
CA SER A 8 7.24 5.27 10.52
C SER A 8 7.72 5.80 9.17
N LYS A 9 8.68 6.71 9.21
CA LYS A 9 9.31 7.24 8.00
C LYS A 9 10.55 6.46 7.58
N LYS A 10 10.81 5.34 8.22
CA LYS A 10 11.95 4.47 7.90
C LYS A 10 11.50 3.23 7.15
N LEU A 11 12.24 2.90 6.11
CA LEU A 11 12.04 1.67 5.34
C LEU A 11 13.13 0.68 5.75
N SER A 12 12.74 -0.41 6.39
CA SER A 12 13.68 -1.42 6.86
C SER A 12 14.26 -2.25 5.70
N GLU A 13 15.42 -2.85 5.94
CA GLU A 13 16.02 -3.76 4.96
C GLU A 13 15.11 -4.97 4.69
N SER A 14 14.42 -5.47 5.72
CA SER A 14 13.48 -6.58 5.56
C SER A 14 12.30 -6.19 4.65
N ALA A 15 11.75 -4.97 4.80
CA ALA A 15 10.69 -4.48 3.92
C ALA A 15 11.20 -4.29 2.49
N LYS A 16 12.43 -3.80 2.31
CA LYS A 16 13.03 -3.69 0.97
C LYS A 16 13.12 -5.04 0.29
N ALA A 17 13.56 -6.06 1.03
CA ALA A 17 13.67 -7.42 0.50
C ALA A 17 12.31 -7.98 0.09
N LEU A 18 11.27 -7.75 0.91
CA LEU A 18 9.91 -8.18 0.58
C LEU A 18 9.41 -7.51 -0.70
N ARG A 19 9.58 -6.20 -0.81
CA ARG A 19 9.16 -5.44 -1.99
C ARG A 19 9.90 -5.89 -3.24
N ALA A 20 11.21 -6.03 -3.16
CA ALA A 20 12.00 -6.49 -4.30
C ALA A 20 11.59 -7.90 -4.73
N GLY A 21 11.40 -8.81 -3.78
CA GLY A 21 11.00 -10.19 -4.08
C GLY A 21 9.67 -10.29 -4.81
N VAL A 22 8.68 -9.49 -4.41
CA VAL A 22 7.36 -9.53 -5.05
C VAL A 22 7.32 -8.71 -6.33
N PHE A 23 7.69 -7.44 -6.27
CA PHE A 23 7.48 -6.55 -7.43
C PHE A 23 8.50 -6.78 -8.54
N LEU A 24 9.78 -6.97 -8.21
CA LEU A 24 10.80 -7.17 -9.23
C LEU A 24 10.89 -8.64 -9.65
N ASP A 25 11.03 -9.55 -8.70
CA ASP A 25 11.30 -10.96 -9.03
C ASP A 25 10.03 -11.73 -9.41
N GLU A 26 8.94 -11.59 -8.65
CA GLU A 26 7.69 -12.32 -8.91
C GLU A 26 6.86 -11.68 -10.01
N GLN A 27 6.68 -10.34 -9.98
CA GLN A 27 5.81 -9.63 -10.92
C GLN A 27 6.54 -9.06 -12.14
N GLY A 28 7.85 -8.91 -12.08
CA GLY A 28 8.66 -8.53 -13.23
C GLY A 28 8.75 -7.03 -13.51
N PHE A 29 8.39 -6.16 -12.55
CA PHE A 29 8.61 -4.72 -12.73
C PHE A 29 10.10 -4.41 -12.75
N SER A 30 10.50 -3.38 -13.50
CA SER A 30 11.91 -2.98 -13.57
C SER A 30 12.28 -1.91 -12.55
N VAL A 31 11.30 -1.12 -12.09
CA VAL A 31 11.51 -0.06 -11.10
C VAL A 31 10.56 -0.28 -9.93
N GLU A 32 11.10 -0.36 -8.72
CA GLU A 32 10.31 -0.55 -7.50
C GLU A 32 10.54 0.55 -6.48
N PHE A 33 11.79 0.94 -6.28
CA PHE A 33 12.14 1.97 -5.30
C PHE A 33 12.25 3.32 -5.98
N ASP A 34 11.79 4.37 -5.32
CA ASP A 34 11.79 5.73 -5.84
C ASP A 34 12.03 6.76 -4.73
N GLU A 35 12.06 8.04 -5.09
CA GLU A 35 12.30 9.12 -4.14
C GLU A 35 11.19 9.31 -3.11
N ILE A 36 9.98 8.83 -3.39
CA ILE A 36 8.87 8.87 -2.44
C ILE A 36 9.24 8.09 -1.18
N ASP A 37 10.01 7.02 -1.32
CA ASP A 37 10.43 6.19 -0.20
C ASP A 37 11.23 6.97 0.86
N ASP A 38 11.86 8.09 0.48
CA ASP A 38 12.67 8.87 1.40
C ASP A 38 11.85 9.70 2.38
N THR A 39 10.58 10.01 2.04
CA THR A 39 9.76 10.95 2.81
C THR A 39 8.39 10.42 3.22
N CYS A 40 7.94 9.31 2.65
CA CYS A 40 6.60 8.78 2.91
C CYS A 40 6.51 8.03 4.25
N LEU A 41 5.28 7.66 4.62
CA LEU A 41 5.05 6.76 5.73
C LEU A 41 5.16 5.33 5.24
N HIS A 42 5.85 4.50 6.02
CA HIS A 42 6.00 3.07 5.78
C HIS A 42 5.27 2.31 6.86
N LEU A 43 4.35 1.42 6.47
CA LEU A 43 3.71 0.48 7.38
C LEU A 43 4.36 -0.88 7.18
N GLU A 44 4.90 -1.43 8.25
CA GLU A 44 5.56 -2.72 8.23
C GLU A 44 4.90 -3.64 9.26
N LEU A 45 4.40 -4.78 8.81
CA LEU A 45 3.94 -5.83 9.69
C LEU A 45 4.99 -6.93 9.69
N SER A 46 5.58 -7.19 10.86
CA SER A 46 6.65 -8.18 10.98
C SER A 46 6.22 -9.37 11.84
N GLU A 47 6.86 -10.50 11.59
CA GLU A 47 6.70 -11.70 12.38
C GLU A 47 8.10 -12.30 12.61
N GLY A 48 8.49 -12.43 13.86
CA GLY A 48 9.83 -12.92 14.18
C GLY A 48 10.95 -12.04 13.64
N GLY A 49 10.73 -10.72 13.53
CA GLY A 49 11.72 -9.79 13.01
C GLY A 49 11.76 -9.66 11.49
N GLU A 50 10.93 -10.40 10.78
CA GLU A 50 10.87 -10.37 9.32
C GLU A 50 9.57 -9.71 8.87
N VAL A 51 9.66 -8.74 7.95
CA VAL A 51 8.46 -8.06 7.42
C VAL A 51 7.72 -9.00 6.48
N ILE A 52 6.44 -9.25 6.80
CA ILE A 52 5.59 -10.17 6.05
C ILE A 52 4.50 -9.43 5.27
N ALA A 53 4.23 -8.16 5.59
CA ALA A 53 3.29 -7.33 4.84
C ALA A 53 3.69 -5.88 4.94
N TYR A 54 3.39 -5.09 3.92
CA TYR A 54 3.87 -3.73 3.82
C TYR A 54 2.94 -2.87 2.95
N CYS A 55 2.83 -1.59 3.28
CA CYS A 55 2.33 -0.57 2.35
C CYS A 55 2.97 0.77 2.71
N ARG A 56 2.89 1.72 1.78
CA ARG A 56 3.37 3.08 2.01
C ARG A 56 2.26 4.09 1.75
N ALA A 57 2.40 5.28 2.33
CA ALA A 57 1.42 6.35 2.12
C ALA A 57 2.09 7.71 2.10
N TYR A 58 1.57 8.63 1.29
CA TYR A 58 2.03 10.00 1.23
C TYR A 58 0.88 10.94 0.86
N GLU A 59 0.95 12.17 1.36
CA GLU A 59 -0.07 13.16 1.06
C GLU A 59 0.08 13.69 -0.36
N ASP A 60 -1.06 13.95 -1.02
CA ASP A 60 -1.05 14.50 -2.37
C ASP A 60 -0.46 15.92 -2.35
N ALA A 61 0.38 16.25 -3.35
CA ALA A 61 1.09 17.53 -3.39
C ALA A 61 0.16 18.71 -3.68
N GLU A 62 -0.98 18.46 -4.33
CA GLU A 62 -1.87 19.52 -4.79
C GLU A 62 -3.20 19.57 -4.07
N THR A 63 -3.70 18.43 -3.61
CA THR A 63 -5.01 18.30 -2.97
C THR A 63 -4.83 18.03 -1.48
N ALA A 64 -5.24 18.99 -0.65
CA ALA A 64 -5.15 18.84 0.80
C ALA A 64 -6.02 17.68 1.28
N ASP A 65 -5.56 16.98 2.30
CA ASP A 65 -6.27 15.89 2.97
C ASP A 65 -6.53 14.65 2.09
N LEU A 66 -5.94 14.62 0.89
CA LEU A 66 -5.93 13.42 0.04
C LEU A 66 -4.59 12.71 0.20
N TRP A 67 -4.65 11.41 0.52
CA TRP A 67 -3.45 10.60 0.68
C TRP A 67 -3.43 9.45 -0.31
N HIS A 68 -2.23 9.14 -0.78
CA HIS A 68 -1.99 7.98 -1.64
C HIS A 68 -1.50 6.81 -0.80
N ILE A 69 -2.05 5.63 -1.05
CA ILE A 69 -1.52 4.39 -0.48
C ILE A 69 -1.03 3.53 -1.64
N GLY A 70 0.15 2.99 -1.52
CA GLY A 70 0.73 2.18 -2.58
C GLY A 70 1.71 1.14 -2.05
N ARG A 71 2.29 0.39 -2.99
CA ARG A 71 3.23 -0.69 -2.68
C ARG A 71 2.67 -1.68 -1.67
N VAL A 72 1.36 -1.98 -1.79
CA VAL A 72 0.69 -2.96 -0.92
C VAL A 72 1.19 -4.34 -1.29
N VAL A 73 1.78 -5.03 -0.34
CA VAL A 73 2.42 -6.33 -0.61
C VAL A 73 2.31 -7.23 0.61
N VAL A 74 2.09 -8.53 0.36
CA VAL A 74 2.09 -9.58 1.37
C VAL A 74 3.06 -10.66 0.93
N SER A 75 3.88 -11.13 1.88
CA SER A 75 4.81 -12.22 1.64
C SER A 75 4.05 -13.44 1.08
N LYS A 76 4.64 -14.11 0.10
CA LYS A 76 4.03 -15.26 -0.56
C LYS A 76 3.57 -16.33 0.44
N ASP A 77 4.36 -16.58 1.48
CA ASP A 77 4.06 -17.61 2.46
C ASP A 77 2.92 -17.23 3.41
N HIS A 78 2.50 -15.98 3.42
CA HIS A 78 1.46 -15.45 4.30
C HIS A 78 0.20 -15.01 3.56
N ARG A 79 0.10 -15.30 2.27
CA ARG A 79 -1.11 -15.00 1.48
C ARG A 79 -2.26 -15.91 1.92
N GLY A 80 -3.48 -15.38 1.83
CA GLY A 80 -4.66 -16.11 2.30
C GLY A 80 -4.98 -15.89 3.77
N GLU A 81 -4.20 -15.07 4.48
CA GLU A 81 -4.43 -14.73 5.89
C GLU A 81 -5.10 -13.36 6.07
N HIS A 82 -5.58 -12.75 5.00
CA HIS A 82 -6.23 -11.42 5.01
C HIS A 82 -5.32 -10.29 5.50
N LEU A 83 -4.01 -10.43 5.35
CA LEU A 83 -3.06 -9.43 5.81
C LEU A 83 -3.12 -8.14 4.96
N GLY A 84 -3.42 -8.27 3.67
CA GLY A 84 -3.61 -7.10 2.80
C GLY A 84 -4.72 -6.19 3.32
N SER A 85 -5.88 -6.77 3.66
CA SER A 85 -6.99 -6.03 4.24
C SER A 85 -6.61 -5.41 5.58
N TYR A 86 -5.90 -6.16 6.41
CA TYR A 86 -5.48 -5.69 7.72
C TYR A 86 -4.56 -4.47 7.63
N ILE A 87 -3.51 -4.54 6.82
CA ILE A 87 -2.57 -3.42 6.71
C ILE A 87 -3.22 -2.19 6.06
N MET A 88 -4.12 -2.39 5.12
CA MET A 88 -4.88 -1.28 4.53
C MET A 88 -5.73 -0.59 5.59
N GLN A 89 -6.46 -1.35 6.40
CA GLN A 89 -7.30 -0.79 7.47
C GLN A 89 -6.45 -0.05 8.51
N MET A 90 -5.30 -0.60 8.88
CA MET A 90 -4.42 0.04 9.85
C MET A 90 -3.83 1.35 9.31
N MET A 91 -3.41 1.35 8.04
CA MET A 91 -2.92 2.58 7.41
C MET A 91 -4.03 3.62 7.31
N GLU A 92 -5.24 3.23 6.91
CA GLU A 92 -6.38 4.15 6.82
C GLU A 92 -6.68 4.81 8.16
N LEU A 93 -6.70 4.04 9.23
CA LEU A 93 -6.93 4.57 10.58
C LEU A 93 -5.84 5.57 10.96
N HIS A 94 -4.59 5.24 10.68
CA HIS A 94 -3.47 6.13 10.96
C HIS A 94 -3.59 7.45 10.18
N LEU A 95 -3.86 7.37 8.88
CA LEU A 95 -4.01 8.56 8.04
C LEU A 95 -5.21 9.41 8.45
N GLN A 96 -6.31 8.77 8.86
CA GLN A 96 -7.47 9.48 9.37
C GLN A 96 -7.11 10.26 10.63
N SER A 97 -6.27 9.70 11.51
CA SER A 97 -5.79 10.41 12.69
C SER A 97 -4.91 11.63 12.34
N LEU A 98 -4.32 11.65 11.15
CA LEU A 98 -3.53 12.77 10.65
C LEU A 98 -4.38 13.79 9.87
N GLY A 99 -5.69 13.57 9.77
CA GLY A 99 -6.59 14.50 9.09
C GLY A 99 -6.94 14.13 7.66
N ALA A 100 -6.57 12.95 7.19
CA ALA A 100 -6.95 12.51 5.85
C ALA A 100 -8.46 12.42 5.71
N LYS A 101 -8.99 12.93 4.58
CA LYS A 101 -10.43 12.88 4.29
C LYS A 101 -10.74 11.95 3.12
N SER A 102 -9.77 11.72 2.26
CA SER A 102 -9.91 10.81 1.13
C SER A 102 -8.60 10.11 0.83
N LEU A 103 -8.71 8.95 0.20
CA LEU A 103 -7.58 8.09 -0.13
C LEU A 103 -7.67 7.72 -1.60
N THR A 104 -6.50 7.55 -2.23
CA THR A 104 -6.41 7.05 -3.59
C THR A 104 -5.35 5.96 -3.68
N VAL A 105 -5.62 4.98 -4.52
CA VAL A 105 -4.67 3.91 -4.82
C VAL A 105 -4.55 3.78 -6.33
N SER A 106 -3.37 3.36 -6.81
CA SER A 106 -3.16 2.95 -8.19
C SER A 106 -3.21 1.43 -8.18
N ALA A 107 -4.39 0.87 -8.47
CA ALA A 107 -4.63 -0.55 -8.34
C ALA A 107 -4.29 -1.30 -9.62
N GLN A 108 -3.52 -2.38 -9.50
CA GLN A 108 -3.39 -3.31 -10.63
C GLN A 108 -4.78 -3.87 -10.91
N CYS A 109 -5.19 -3.88 -12.18
CA CYS A 109 -6.56 -4.29 -12.55
C CYS A 109 -6.93 -5.68 -12.07
N ARG A 110 -5.95 -6.59 -11.98
CA ARG A 110 -6.19 -7.96 -11.51
C ARG A 110 -6.61 -8.05 -10.04
N VAL A 111 -6.38 -7.00 -9.25
CA VAL A 111 -6.77 -6.95 -7.83
C VAL A 111 -7.77 -5.84 -7.54
N GLU A 112 -8.45 -5.35 -8.56
CA GLU A 112 -9.46 -4.29 -8.41
C GLU A 112 -10.54 -4.67 -7.40
N GLU A 113 -11.00 -5.93 -7.43
CA GLU A 113 -12.04 -6.40 -6.49
C GLU A 113 -11.58 -6.36 -5.04
N PHE A 114 -10.30 -6.57 -4.78
CA PHE A 114 -9.75 -6.46 -3.44
C PHE A 114 -9.97 -5.04 -2.89
N TYR A 115 -9.60 -4.02 -3.68
CA TYR A 115 -9.79 -2.63 -3.24
C TYR A 115 -11.28 -2.26 -3.18
N ALA A 116 -12.08 -2.75 -4.12
CA ALA A 116 -13.52 -2.52 -4.09
C ALA A 116 -14.14 -3.05 -2.80
N SER A 117 -13.69 -4.21 -2.32
CA SER A 117 -14.17 -4.79 -1.06
C SER A 117 -13.84 -3.93 0.15
N LEU A 118 -12.82 -3.07 0.05
CA LEU A 118 -12.42 -2.14 1.11
C LEU A 118 -13.09 -0.77 0.99
N GLY A 119 -13.96 -0.59 0.00
CA GLY A 119 -14.71 0.65 -0.20
C GLY A 119 -14.12 1.61 -1.23
N TYR A 120 -13.11 1.19 -1.98
CA TYR A 120 -12.54 2.00 -3.05
C TYR A 120 -13.37 1.85 -4.33
N ARG A 121 -13.46 2.93 -5.12
CA ARG A 121 -14.18 2.93 -6.39
C ARG A 121 -13.28 3.41 -7.51
N GLY A 122 -13.35 2.74 -8.66
CA GLY A 122 -12.57 3.09 -9.84
C GLY A 122 -12.89 4.48 -10.36
N GLN A 123 -11.85 5.19 -10.78
CA GLN A 123 -11.93 6.55 -11.32
C GLN A 123 -11.14 6.62 -12.62
N GLY A 124 -11.81 7.07 -13.68
CA GLY A 124 -11.15 7.28 -14.96
C GLY A 124 -10.88 6.01 -15.74
N GLU A 125 -9.88 6.08 -16.60
CA GLU A 125 -9.56 5.01 -17.53
C GLU A 125 -8.40 4.15 -17.03
N ILE A 126 -8.33 2.93 -17.56
CA ILE A 126 -7.21 2.03 -17.32
C ILE A 126 -5.96 2.63 -17.98
N TYR A 127 -4.84 2.59 -17.28
CA TYR A 127 -3.54 3.04 -17.79
C TYR A 127 -2.49 1.95 -17.55
N MET A 128 -1.40 2.03 -18.30
CA MET A 128 -0.32 1.05 -18.18
C MET A 128 0.78 1.60 -17.30
N ASP A 129 1.21 0.79 -16.32
CA ASP A 129 2.45 1.01 -15.59
C ASP A 129 3.37 -0.13 -15.98
N GLU A 130 4.38 0.18 -16.78
CA GLU A 130 5.21 -0.79 -17.48
C GLU A 130 4.30 -1.70 -18.35
N PHE A 131 4.26 -3.00 -18.07
CA PHE A 131 3.42 -3.96 -18.81
C PHE A 131 2.07 -4.20 -18.12
N CYS A 132 1.85 -3.64 -16.95
CA CYS A 132 0.71 -3.99 -16.08
C CYS A 132 -0.40 -2.95 -16.16
N PRO A 133 -1.64 -3.35 -16.49
CA PRO A 133 -2.77 -2.41 -16.47
C PRO A 133 -3.16 -2.05 -15.05
N HIS A 134 -3.38 -0.75 -14.84
CA HIS A 134 -3.77 -0.18 -13.55
C HIS A 134 -5.02 0.69 -13.72
N ILE A 135 -5.73 0.90 -12.61
CA ILE A 135 -6.82 1.86 -12.52
C ILE A 135 -6.71 2.62 -11.21
N ARG A 136 -6.95 3.93 -11.26
CA ARG A 136 -7.04 4.74 -10.04
C ARG A 136 -8.34 4.37 -9.30
N MET A 137 -8.25 4.18 -7.99
CA MET A 137 -9.43 3.92 -7.16
C MET A 137 -9.38 4.82 -5.93
N ASP A 138 -10.51 5.42 -5.60
CA ASP A 138 -10.60 6.39 -4.52
C ASP A 138 -11.62 5.95 -3.45
N LYS A 139 -11.36 6.41 -2.22
CA LYS A 139 -12.25 6.17 -1.08
C LYS A 139 -12.36 7.46 -0.26
N THR A 140 -13.59 7.85 0.06
CA THR A 140 -13.85 8.94 0.99
C THR A 140 -13.97 8.37 2.40
N LEU A 141 -13.21 8.95 3.33
CA LEU A 141 -13.25 8.52 4.73
C LEU A 141 -14.39 9.17 5.46
N GLN A 142 -15.07 8.39 6.29
CA GLN A 142 -16.12 8.93 7.15
C GLN A 142 -15.50 9.68 8.33
N PRO A 143 -16.08 10.80 8.78
CA PRO A 143 -15.61 11.48 9.99
C PRO A 143 -15.68 10.54 11.20
N ILE A 144 -14.72 10.69 12.08
CA ILE A 144 -14.68 9.93 13.34
C ILE A 144 -15.71 10.51 14.32
#